data_177be88beb54a33a856bb002f86c27ed
#
_entry.id   177be88beb54a33a856bb002f86c27ed
#
_cell.length_a   1.000
_cell.length_b   1.000
_cell.length_c   1.000
_cell.angle_alpha   90.00
_cell.angle_beta   90.00
_cell.angle_gamma   90.00
#
_symmetry.space_group_name_H-M   'P 1'
#
loop_
_entity.id
_entity.type
_entity.pdbx_description
1 polymer ?
#
loop_
_entity_poly.entity_id
_entity_poly.type
_entity_poly.pdbx_seq_one_letter_code
_entity_poly.pdbx_strand_id
1 'polypeptide(L)'
;QASYRCRMAYNGKTYQDVISLIDKTDNYQADVDSTAGDVFKNGIGSTFLICRLWQNGKEVDALKSTTYSVSAPTAPSAGAFYYKAAANSHTTTLMRYSGSAWTDVSSSAEYGHTKKYTWYRRDKNGEPLDNGAAFATGKVISINGDDVDVKTVFVCEVE
;
A
#
# COMPACT_ATOMS: atom_id res chain seq x y z
N GLN A 1 -14.44 16.94 -11.75
CA GLN A 1 -13.12 16.83 -11.13
C GLN A 1 -12.55 18.22 -10.91
N ALA A 2 -12.07 18.53 -9.71
CA ALA A 2 -11.39 19.77 -9.37
C ALA A 2 -10.00 19.44 -8.80
N SER A 3 -8.98 20.16 -9.28
CA SER A 3 -7.62 20.04 -8.76
C SER A 3 -7.22 21.31 -8.04
N TYR A 4 -6.65 21.17 -6.85
CA TYR A 4 -6.15 22.27 -6.04
C TYR A 4 -4.64 22.15 -5.92
N ARG A 5 -3.93 23.27 -6.15
CA ARG A 5 -2.49 23.32 -6.07
C ARG A 5 -2.07 24.21 -4.90
N CYS A 6 -1.27 23.67 -4.00
CA CYS A 6 -0.55 24.45 -3.02
C CYS A 6 0.86 24.79 -3.55
N ARG A 7 1.28 26.05 -3.48
CA ARG A 7 2.63 26.50 -3.84
C ARG A 7 3.23 27.22 -2.65
N MET A 8 4.45 26.88 -2.31
CA MET A 8 5.25 27.54 -1.28
C MET A 8 6.62 27.89 -1.85
N ALA A 9 7.07 29.14 -1.66
CA ALA A 9 8.43 29.55 -1.97
C ALA A 9 9.24 29.66 -0.68
N TYR A 10 10.39 29.00 -0.64
CA TYR A 10 11.31 29.03 0.49
C TYR A 10 12.76 28.93 0.00
N ASN A 11 13.63 29.84 0.49
CA ASN A 11 15.04 29.91 0.10
C ASN A 11 15.28 29.88 -1.42
N GLY A 12 14.51 30.65 -2.19
CA GLY A 12 14.64 30.75 -3.65
C GLY A 12 14.16 29.51 -4.42
N LYS A 13 13.62 28.50 -3.74
CA LYS A 13 13.03 27.30 -4.34
C LYS A 13 11.52 27.32 -4.21
N THR A 14 10.84 26.79 -5.22
CA THR A 14 9.39 26.61 -5.19
C THR A 14 9.07 25.15 -4.91
N TYR A 15 8.25 24.91 -3.93
CA TYR A 15 7.65 23.61 -3.61
C TYR A 15 6.18 23.65 -3.98
N GLN A 16 5.66 22.59 -4.55
CA GLN A 16 4.25 22.52 -4.89
C GLN A 16 3.72 21.11 -4.68
N ASP A 17 2.47 21.05 -4.28
CA ASP A 17 1.70 19.82 -4.19
C ASP A 17 0.32 20.04 -4.81
N VAL A 18 -0.27 18.97 -5.34
CA VAL A 18 -1.56 19.00 -6.02
C VAL A 18 -2.45 17.92 -5.46
N ILE A 19 -3.62 18.33 -4.97
CA ILE A 19 -4.71 17.41 -4.65
C ILE A 19 -5.80 17.50 -5.71
N SER A 20 -6.26 16.38 -6.20
CA SER A 20 -7.43 16.30 -7.08
C SER A 20 -8.64 15.81 -6.30
N LEU A 21 -9.70 16.58 -6.30
CA LEU A 21 -10.99 16.18 -5.76
C LEU A 21 -11.86 15.66 -6.91
N ILE A 22 -12.33 14.44 -6.76
CA ILE A 22 -13.20 13.77 -7.74
C ILE A 22 -14.65 13.97 -7.31
N ASP A 23 -15.52 14.27 -8.28
CA ASP A 23 -16.96 14.39 -8.06
C ASP A 23 -17.56 13.04 -7.66
N LYS A 24 -18.55 13.06 -6.76
CA LYS A 24 -19.24 11.91 -6.18
C LYS A 24 -19.97 10.99 -7.19
N THR A 25 -19.90 11.29 -8.47
CA THR A 25 -20.48 10.44 -9.52
C THR A 25 -19.62 9.20 -9.84
N ASP A 26 -18.33 9.20 -9.47
CA ASP A 26 -17.50 8.02 -9.60
C ASP A 26 -17.78 7.07 -8.41
N ASN A 27 -18.42 5.94 -8.69
CA ASN A 27 -18.76 4.94 -7.68
C ASN A 27 -17.55 4.40 -6.91
N TYR A 28 -16.36 4.47 -7.52
CA TYR A 28 -15.11 3.98 -6.95
C TYR A 28 -13.97 4.97 -7.18
N GLN A 29 -13.13 5.12 -6.16
CA GLN A 29 -11.85 5.84 -6.23
C GLN A 29 -10.76 4.93 -5.63
N ALA A 30 -9.63 4.82 -6.30
CA ALA A 30 -8.47 4.10 -5.79
C ALA A 30 -7.30 5.06 -5.56
N ASP A 31 -6.62 4.89 -4.43
CA ASP A 31 -5.39 5.60 -4.06
C ASP A 31 -4.33 4.59 -3.62
N VAL A 32 -3.06 4.94 -3.78
CA VAL A 32 -1.93 4.17 -3.26
C VAL A 32 -1.16 5.02 -2.26
N ASP A 33 -1.10 4.53 -1.03
CA ASP A 33 -0.31 5.12 0.05
C ASP A 33 1.01 4.38 0.24
N SER A 34 2.05 5.08 0.68
CA SER A 34 3.31 4.51 1.14
C SER A 34 3.56 4.86 2.61
N THR A 35 4.01 3.88 3.41
CA THR A 35 4.23 4.07 4.85
C THR A 35 5.53 4.81 5.20
N ALA A 36 6.51 4.79 4.29
CA ALA A 36 7.82 5.43 4.50
C ALA A 36 8.17 6.46 3.40
N GLY A 37 7.15 6.92 2.65
CA GLY A 37 7.35 7.81 1.51
C GLY A 37 7.71 7.07 0.23
N ASP A 38 8.08 7.82 -0.79
CA ASP A 38 8.25 7.37 -2.17
C ASP A 38 9.70 7.43 -2.68
N VAL A 39 10.65 7.65 -1.77
CA VAL A 39 12.08 7.80 -2.11
C VAL A 39 12.96 6.87 -1.27
N PHE A 40 13.67 5.98 -1.94
CA PHE A 40 14.76 5.19 -1.36
C PHE A 40 16.11 5.87 -1.63
N LYS A 41 16.89 6.10 -0.57
CA LYS A 41 18.24 6.64 -0.72
C LYS A 41 19.23 5.49 -0.89
N ASN A 42 19.93 5.47 -2.04
CA ASN A 42 20.92 4.45 -2.38
C ASN A 42 20.37 3.01 -2.39
N GLY A 43 19.10 2.81 -2.75
CA GLY A 43 18.49 1.48 -2.75
C GLY A 43 18.31 0.84 -1.36
N ILE A 44 18.45 1.63 -0.29
CA ILE A 44 18.39 1.11 1.09
C ILE A 44 17.04 1.50 1.71
N GLY A 45 16.42 0.54 2.38
CA GLY A 45 15.18 0.71 3.12
C GLY A 45 14.06 -0.19 2.63
N SER A 46 12.93 -0.07 3.28
CA SER A 46 11.70 -0.77 2.93
C SER A 46 10.49 0.11 3.21
N THR A 47 9.43 -0.10 2.49
CA THR A 47 8.13 0.54 2.71
C THR A 47 7.01 -0.47 2.49
N PHE A 48 5.82 -0.13 2.95
CA PHE A 48 4.61 -0.85 2.60
C PHE A 48 3.77 0.05 1.70
N LEU A 49 3.29 -0.51 0.59
CA LEU A 49 2.32 0.13 -0.28
C LEU A 49 0.94 -0.41 0.05
N ILE A 50 -0.04 0.48 0.10
CA ILE A 50 -1.41 0.19 0.48
C ILE A 50 -2.32 0.68 -0.64
N CYS A 51 -3.06 -0.22 -1.27
CA CYS A 51 -4.11 0.18 -2.21
C CYS A 51 -5.40 0.45 -1.44
N ARG A 52 -5.85 1.71 -1.42
CA ARG A 52 -7.13 2.09 -0.82
C ARG A 52 -8.17 2.21 -1.91
N LEU A 53 -9.27 1.53 -1.72
CA LEU A 53 -10.44 1.61 -2.58
C LEU A 53 -11.59 2.26 -1.79
N TRP A 54 -12.15 3.32 -2.34
CA TRP A 54 -13.29 4.03 -1.77
C TRP A 54 -14.52 3.81 -2.63
N GLN A 55 -15.65 3.57 -2.01
CA GLN A 55 -16.95 3.50 -2.65
C GLN A 55 -17.90 4.44 -1.92
N ASN A 56 -18.45 5.43 -2.62
CA ASN A 56 -19.38 6.41 -2.05
C ASN A 56 -18.83 7.09 -0.78
N GLY A 57 -17.51 7.38 -0.74
CA GLY A 57 -16.83 8.01 0.39
C GLY A 57 -16.54 7.10 1.56
N LYS A 58 -16.73 5.76 1.42
CA LYS A 58 -16.43 4.76 2.43
C LYS A 58 -15.34 3.83 1.93
N GLU A 59 -14.32 3.58 2.74
CA GLU A 59 -13.26 2.66 2.36
C GLU A 59 -13.77 1.22 2.29
N VAL A 60 -13.59 0.57 1.14
CA VAL A 60 -13.81 -0.86 0.95
C VAL A 60 -12.62 -1.62 1.50
N ASP A 61 -12.88 -2.73 2.20
CA ASP A 61 -11.83 -3.51 2.84
C ASP A 61 -10.91 -2.66 3.74
N ALA A 62 -11.51 -1.81 4.59
CA ALA A 62 -10.76 -0.95 5.49
C ALA A 62 -9.70 -1.73 6.29
N LEU A 63 -8.51 -1.14 6.44
CA LEU A 63 -7.41 -1.77 7.15
C LEU A 63 -7.79 -2.11 8.58
N LYS A 64 -7.41 -3.29 9.03
CA LYS A 64 -7.62 -3.77 10.42
C LYS A 64 -6.51 -3.28 11.36
N SER A 65 -5.39 -2.79 10.82
CA SER A 65 -4.25 -2.30 11.58
C SER A 65 -3.44 -1.29 10.77
N THR A 66 -2.71 -0.45 11.46
CA THR A 66 -1.65 0.42 10.90
C THR A 66 -0.25 -0.07 11.28
N THR A 67 -0.15 -1.28 11.83
CA THR A 67 1.12 -1.92 12.19
C THR A 67 1.56 -2.84 11.06
N TYR A 68 2.74 -2.59 10.53
CA TYR A 68 3.36 -3.35 9.46
C TYR A 68 4.75 -3.80 9.92
N SER A 69 5.05 -5.09 9.79
CA SER A 69 6.34 -5.61 10.28
C SER A 69 6.68 -6.96 9.68
N VAL A 70 7.97 -7.26 9.58
CA VAL A 70 8.50 -8.61 9.27
C VAL A 70 8.33 -9.54 10.49
N SER A 71 8.53 -8.98 11.70
CA SER A 71 8.46 -9.72 12.96
C SER A 71 7.16 -9.42 13.70
N ALA A 72 6.69 -10.38 14.48
CA ALA A 72 5.51 -10.18 15.31
C ALA A 72 5.75 -9.08 16.36
N PRO A 73 4.78 -8.16 16.57
CA PRO A 73 4.83 -7.19 17.65
C PRO A 73 4.99 -7.84 19.02
N THR A 74 5.78 -7.20 19.87
CA THR A 74 5.95 -7.62 21.28
C THR A 74 4.79 -7.12 22.15
N ALA A 75 4.40 -7.91 23.15
CA ALA A 75 3.36 -7.59 24.12
C ALA A 75 2.01 -7.13 23.49
N PRO A 76 1.45 -7.87 22.53
CA PRO A 76 0.19 -7.50 21.90
C PRO A 76 -0.99 -7.72 22.86
N SER A 77 -2.03 -6.90 22.73
CA SER A 77 -3.31 -7.16 23.38
C SER A 77 -4.13 -8.20 22.60
N ALA A 78 -4.95 -8.97 23.27
CA ALA A 78 -5.89 -9.88 22.61
C ALA A 78 -6.77 -9.12 21.61
N GLY A 79 -6.93 -9.67 20.42
CA GLY A 79 -7.63 -9.01 19.30
C GLY A 79 -6.79 -8.04 18.47
N ALA A 80 -5.51 -7.79 18.82
CA ALA A 80 -4.62 -6.96 18.02
C ALA A 80 -4.37 -7.56 16.63
N PHE A 81 -4.12 -6.68 15.64
CA PHE A 81 -3.79 -7.04 14.27
C PHE A 81 -2.48 -6.42 13.84
N TYR A 82 -1.78 -7.05 12.89
CA TYR A 82 -0.71 -6.44 12.11
C TYR A 82 -0.60 -7.09 10.73
N TYR A 83 -0.01 -6.37 9.78
CA TYR A 83 0.34 -6.91 8.46
C TYR A 83 1.78 -7.41 8.49
N LYS A 84 1.93 -8.72 8.36
CA LYS A 84 3.23 -9.40 8.36
C LYS A 84 3.78 -9.44 6.94
N ALA A 85 4.95 -8.85 6.73
CA ALA A 85 5.70 -9.04 5.48
C ALA A 85 6.32 -10.44 5.44
N ALA A 86 6.24 -11.09 4.30
CA ALA A 86 6.95 -12.35 4.08
C ALA A 86 8.43 -12.08 3.78
N ALA A 87 9.31 -12.98 4.20
CA ALA A 87 10.76 -12.81 4.03
C ALA A 87 11.20 -12.86 2.54
N ASN A 88 10.49 -13.63 1.71
CA ASN A 88 10.86 -13.89 0.32
C ASN A 88 9.70 -13.60 -0.66
N SER A 89 8.80 -12.71 -0.28
CA SER A 89 7.66 -12.34 -1.10
C SER A 89 7.23 -10.92 -0.74
N HIS A 90 6.66 -10.21 -1.70
CA HIS A 90 6.14 -8.86 -1.50
C HIS A 90 4.72 -8.85 -0.92
N THR A 91 4.04 -9.98 -0.92
CA THR A 91 2.69 -10.14 -0.34
C THR A 91 2.76 -10.11 1.18
N THR A 92 1.81 -9.43 1.82
CA THR A 92 1.67 -9.42 3.27
C THR A 92 0.52 -10.31 3.73
N THR A 93 0.61 -10.77 4.97
CA THR A 93 -0.41 -11.60 5.63
C THR A 93 -1.03 -10.82 6.78
N LEU A 94 -2.35 -10.77 6.87
CA LEU A 94 -3.04 -10.19 8.02
C LEU A 94 -3.03 -11.17 9.19
N MET A 95 -2.34 -10.80 10.25
CA MET A 95 -2.24 -11.59 11.48
C MET A 95 -3.12 -11.02 12.58
N ARG A 96 -3.81 -11.89 13.31
CA ARG A 96 -4.60 -11.55 14.50
C ARG A 96 -4.06 -12.27 15.72
N TYR A 97 -3.93 -11.56 16.84
CA TYR A 97 -3.53 -12.14 18.13
C TYR A 97 -4.74 -12.64 18.90
N SER A 98 -4.75 -13.93 19.26
CA SER A 98 -5.85 -14.55 20.02
C SER A 98 -5.82 -14.26 21.53
N GLY A 99 -4.72 -13.71 22.04
CA GLY A 99 -4.37 -13.61 23.46
C GLY A 99 -3.24 -14.56 23.86
N SER A 100 -2.93 -15.54 23.02
CA SER A 100 -1.84 -16.51 23.25
C SER A 100 -0.94 -16.71 22.02
N ALA A 101 -1.50 -16.55 20.81
CA ALA A 101 -0.77 -16.77 19.56
C ALA A 101 -1.25 -15.85 18.43
N TRP A 102 -0.35 -15.59 17.47
CA TRP A 102 -0.67 -14.93 16.20
C TRP A 102 -1.17 -15.96 15.19
N THR A 103 -2.31 -15.68 14.56
CA THR A 103 -2.94 -16.53 13.56
C THR A 103 -3.15 -15.74 12.27
N ASP A 104 -2.87 -16.36 11.12
CA ASP A 104 -3.23 -15.82 9.81
C ASP A 104 -4.74 -15.80 9.64
N VAL A 105 -5.29 -14.61 9.36
CA VAL A 105 -6.71 -14.40 9.13
C VAL A 105 -7.00 -13.75 7.77
N SER A 106 -6.02 -13.74 6.87
CA SER A 106 -6.13 -13.10 5.56
C SER A 106 -7.29 -13.63 4.70
N SER A 107 -7.61 -14.93 4.83
CA SER A 107 -8.72 -15.59 4.13
C SER A 107 -10.02 -15.64 4.94
N SER A 108 -10.06 -15.03 6.13
CA SER A 108 -11.27 -15.03 6.95
C SER A 108 -12.38 -14.19 6.31
N ALA A 109 -13.61 -14.69 6.32
CA ALA A 109 -14.77 -13.93 5.88
C ALA A 109 -15.03 -12.67 6.74
N GLU A 110 -14.57 -12.67 7.99
CA GLU A 110 -14.75 -11.54 8.93
C GLU A 110 -13.64 -10.48 8.81
N TYR A 111 -12.41 -10.91 8.58
CA TYR A 111 -11.22 -10.01 8.65
C TYR A 111 -10.50 -9.87 7.33
N GLY A 112 -10.66 -10.82 6.41
CA GLY A 112 -10.03 -10.79 5.09
C GLY A 112 -10.59 -9.70 4.19
N HIS A 113 -9.95 -9.50 3.06
CA HIS A 113 -10.39 -8.56 2.04
C HIS A 113 -11.43 -9.22 1.13
N THR A 114 -12.45 -8.45 0.71
CA THR A 114 -13.51 -8.92 -0.20
C THR A 114 -13.13 -8.75 -1.67
N LYS A 115 -12.18 -7.83 -1.93
CA LYS A 115 -11.68 -7.52 -3.25
C LYS A 115 -10.32 -8.18 -3.49
N LYS A 116 -10.04 -8.46 -4.76
CA LYS A 116 -8.74 -8.96 -5.20
C LYS A 116 -7.88 -7.78 -5.62
N TYR A 117 -6.70 -7.67 -5.05
CA TYR A 117 -5.72 -6.63 -5.32
C TYR A 117 -4.52 -7.27 -6.00
N THR A 118 -4.16 -6.77 -7.18
CA THR A 118 -3.03 -7.28 -7.99
C THR A 118 -2.12 -6.13 -8.34
N TRP A 119 -0.83 -6.28 -8.04
CA TRP A 119 0.17 -5.24 -8.24
C TRP A 119 1.08 -5.56 -9.42
N TYR A 120 1.38 -4.52 -10.18
CA TYR A 120 2.29 -4.55 -11.32
C TYR A 120 3.36 -3.49 -11.16
N ARG A 121 4.51 -3.69 -11.80
CA ARG A 121 5.58 -2.71 -11.87
C ARG A 121 5.74 -2.17 -13.30
N ARG A 122 6.08 -0.90 -13.39
CA ARG A 122 6.45 -0.24 -14.63
C ARG A 122 7.75 0.53 -14.43
N ASP A 123 8.54 0.66 -15.48
CA ASP A 123 9.76 1.45 -15.49
C ASP A 123 9.47 2.97 -15.50
N LYS A 124 10.52 3.78 -15.55
CA LYS A 124 10.43 5.25 -15.63
C LYS A 124 9.71 5.78 -16.87
N ASN A 125 9.60 4.98 -17.93
CA ASN A 125 8.93 5.34 -19.18
C ASN A 125 7.48 4.83 -19.24
N GLY A 126 7.06 4.06 -18.23
CA GLY A 126 5.74 3.45 -18.16
C GLY A 126 5.66 2.06 -18.79
N GLU A 127 6.78 1.50 -19.23
CA GLU A 127 6.82 0.16 -19.83
C GLU A 127 6.70 -0.92 -18.74
N PRO A 128 5.96 -2.01 -18.99
CA PRO A 128 5.81 -3.10 -18.04
C PRO A 128 7.16 -3.72 -17.67
N LEU A 129 7.41 -3.88 -16.38
CA LEU A 129 8.44 -4.76 -15.84
C LEU A 129 7.89 -6.18 -15.65
N ASP A 130 8.75 -7.13 -15.32
CA ASP A 130 8.36 -8.53 -15.05
C ASP A 130 7.61 -9.19 -16.23
N ASN A 131 7.87 -8.74 -17.46
CA ASN A 131 7.14 -9.15 -18.67
C ASN A 131 5.61 -8.96 -18.56
N GLY A 132 5.17 -7.97 -17.78
CA GLY A 132 3.77 -7.72 -17.51
C GLY A 132 3.11 -8.67 -16.51
N ALA A 133 3.88 -9.57 -15.89
CA ALA A 133 3.36 -10.45 -14.84
C ALA A 133 3.05 -9.68 -13.56
N ALA A 134 2.15 -10.23 -12.74
CA ALA A 134 1.86 -9.68 -11.41
C ALA A 134 3.11 -9.76 -10.52
N PHE A 135 3.47 -8.61 -9.94
CA PHE A 135 4.58 -8.48 -8.99
C PHE A 135 4.20 -9.00 -7.60
N ALA A 136 3.01 -8.66 -7.14
CA ALA A 136 2.49 -9.08 -5.85
C ALA A 136 0.96 -9.09 -5.83
N THR A 137 0.38 -9.66 -4.79
CA THR A 137 -1.06 -9.65 -4.53
C THR A 137 -1.37 -9.21 -3.10
N GLY A 138 -2.58 -8.70 -2.88
CA GLY A 138 -3.08 -8.25 -1.59
C GLY A 138 -3.17 -6.74 -1.48
N LYS A 139 -4.01 -6.26 -0.57
CA LYS A 139 -4.26 -4.83 -0.34
C LYS A 139 -3.01 -4.08 0.14
N VAL A 140 -2.16 -4.78 0.89
CA VAL A 140 -0.89 -4.27 1.44
C VAL A 140 0.23 -5.13 0.90
N ILE A 141 1.27 -4.52 0.35
CA ILE A 141 2.49 -5.20 -0.09
C ILE A 141 3.72 -4.57 0.56
N SER A 142 4.81 -5.32 0.64
CA SER A 142 6.11 -4.81 1.12
C SER A 142 7.05 -4.60 -0.05
N ILE A 143 7.75 -3.48 -0.05
CA ILE A 143 8.72 -3.07 -1.07
C ILE A 143 10.06 -2.83 -0.40
N ASN A 144 11.12 -3.35 -1.00
CA ASN A 144 12.51 -3.08 -0.60
C ASN A 144 13.17 -2.14 -1.60
N GLY A 145 14.27 -1.52 -1.20
CA GLY A 145 15.03 -0.64 -2.08
C GLY A 145 15.48 -1.30 -3.38
N ASP A 146 15.81 -2.60 -3.34
CA ASP A 146 16.21 -3.39 -4.51
C ASP A 146 15.09 -3.62 -5.53
N ASP A 147 13.83 -3.38 -5.15
CA ASP A 147 12.68 -3.47 -6.07
C ASP A 147 12.56 -2.23 -6.97
N VAL A 148 13.33 -1.19 -6.65
CA VAL A 148 13.30 0.10 -7.34
C VAL A 148 14.65 0.37 -7.98
N ASP A 149 14.71 0.21 -9.30
CA ASP A 149 15.80 0.79 -10.11
C ASP A 149 15.46 2.28 -10.32
N VAL A 150 16.34 3.13 -10.60
CA VAL A 150 16.22 4.59 -10.78
C VAL A 150 14.85 5.21 -10.44
N LYS A 151 13.77 4.67 -11.05
CA LYS A 151 12.36 4.97 -10.80
C LYS A 151 11.50 3.77 -11.20
N THR A 152 10.67 3.30 -10.29
CA THR A 152 9.65 2.27 -10.54
C THR A 152 8.27 2.82 -10.19
N VAL A 153 7.31 2.57 -11.06
CA VAL A 153 5.90 2.91 -10.82
C VAL A 153 5.16 1.63 -10.46
N PHE A 154 4.52 1.64 -9.30
CA PHE A 154 3.66 0.54 -8.85
C PHE A 154 2.21 0.86 -9.18
N VAL A 155 1.53 -0.09 -9.80
CA VAL A 155 0.13 0.01 -10.20
C VAL A 155 -0.65 -1.11 -9.50
N CYS A 156 -1.74 -0.77 -8.82
CA CYS A 156 -2.64 -1.74 -8.22
C CYS A 156 -3.94 -1.82 -9.01
N GLU A 157 -4.29 -2.99 -9.47
CA GLU A 157 -5.60 -3.31 -10.06
C GLU A 157 -6.47 -3.98 -9.01
N VAL A 158 -7.75 -3.57 -8.95
CA VAL A 158 -8.71 -4.07 -7.96
C VAL A 158 -9.92 -4.66 -8.68
N GLU A 159 -10.26 -5.92 -8.37
CA GLU A 159 -11.37 -6.68 -8.92
C GLU A 159 -12.40 -7.06 -7.85
#